data_f449e2fc9076b08c61bbc89842f57362
#
_entry.id   f449e2fc9076b08c61bbc89842f57362
#
_cell.length_a   1.000
_cell.length_b   1.000
_cell.length_c   1.000
_cell.angle_alpha   90.00
_cell.angle_beta   90.00
_cell.angle_gamma   90.00
#
_symmetry.space_group_name_H-M   'P 1'
#
loop_
_entity.id
_entity.type
_entity.pdbx_description
1 polymer ?
#
loop_
_entity_poly.entity_id
_entity_poly.type
_entity_poly.pdbx_seq_one_letter_code
_entity_poly.pdbx_strand_id
1 'polypeptide(L)'
;MITEQKLPESALLIFLDIYSLKNKNNLDNPYKEFFTLVQSAGLEVIGSIMGKQNLPSTSAFINSGKIIEIKSLVKELKPDLVIINHALSASQARNLEKIFKVRVIDKTELILDIFAARASSHIGKLQVELAQLNHLSTRLIRGWTHLERQKGGIGLRGPGETQLETDRRLIGQRIKTLKSKLNKAYKQRQINTYARKKGRSKIVSLVGYTNAGKTSLFNLLTNSDQHAADQLFATLDSVTRKNHDPKLGSILFSDTVGFISDLPTELIASFKATLDELLSADLLLHVIDIADEDYKEKEYEVNKILKSIGIKEIPILRVMNKCDMKEIENPSLNNASDICWISVKDQTGIVELRRSIDGILSGGIYEGWISIESRLGKVRSDLYNMGCIKEEKSSSNGTILAFVNIGQDQLNRLLDNEGVSIESNDKIELN
;
A
#
# COMPACT_ATOMS: atom_id res chain seq x y z
N MET A 1 -35.29 -14.80 8.74
CA MET A 1 -34.36 -15.49 7.84
C MET A 1 -33.13 -15.79 8.65
N ILE A 2 -32.93 -17.04 9.01
CA ILE A 2 -31.72 -17.53 9.70
C ILE A 2 -30.66 -17.50 8.61
N THR A 3 -29.71 -16.56 8.69
CA THR A 3 -28.48 -16.60 7.89
C THR A 3 -27.72 -17.82 8.34
N GLU A 4 -27.75 -18.91 7.56
CA GLU A 4 -26.80 -20.00 7.70
C GLU A 4 -25.40 -19.39 7.70
N GLN A 5 -24.73 -19.37 8.84
CA GLN A 5 -23.31 -19.09 8.93
C GLN A 5 -22.62 -20.20 8.12
N LYS A 6 -22.20 -19.88 6.90
CA LYS A 6 -21.34 -20.77 6.11
C LYS A 6 -20.11 -21.05 6.99
N LEU A 7 -19.88 -22.30 7.33
CA LEU A 7 -18.66 -22.72 7.99
C LEU A 7 -17.47 -22.28 7.13
N PRO A 8 -16.37 -21.84 7.75
CA PRO A 8 -15.17 -21.49 7.00
C PRO A 8 -14.71 -22.71 6.17
N GLU A 9 -14.30 -22.47 4.93
CA GLU A 9 -13.75 -23.54 4.08
C GLU A 9 -12.43 -24.02 4.70
N SER A 10 -12.28 -25.35 4.79
CA SER A 10 -11.09 -25.99 5.35
C SER A 10 -9.96 -26.07 4.34
N ALA A 11 -8.75 -25.69 4.75
CA ALA A 11 -7.59 -25.59 3.87
C ALA A 11 -6.41 -26.46 4.35
N LEU A 12 -5.78 -27.19 3.43
CA LEU A 12 -4.48 -27.82 3.62
C LEU A 12 -3.40 -26.94 2.99
N LEU A 13 -2.41 -26.50 3.79
CA LEU A 13 -1.32 -25.68 3.30
C LEU A 13 -0.15 -26.52 2.80
N ILE A 14 0.35 -26.18 1.63
CA ILE A 14 1.60 -26.71 1.08
C ILE A 14 2.61 -25.56 1.00
N PHE A 15 3.64 -25.63 1.83
CA PHE A 15 4.74 -24.70 1.80
C PHE A 15 5.98 -25.36 1.21
N LEU A 16 6.40 -24.86 0.05
CA LEU A 16 7.58 -25.35 -0.65
C LEU A 16 8.70 -24.30 -0.59
N ASP A 17 9.83 -24.69 -0.07
CA ASP A 17 11.07 -23.94 -0.14
C ASP A 17 11.84 -24.39 -1.39
N ILE A 18 11.90 -23.53 -2.42
CA ILE A 18 12.51 -23.86 -3.71
C ILE A 18 13.80 -23.07 -3.87
N TYR A 19 14.91 -23.78 -3.84
CA TYR A 19 16.25 -23.16 -3.86
C TYR A 19 16.49 -22.26 -5.08
N SER A 20 16.05 -22.67 -6.26
CA SER A 20 16.21 -21.91 -7.51
C SER A 20 15.37 -20.64 -7.60
N LEU A 21 14.34 -20.51 -6.77
CA LEU A 21 13.43 -19.35 -6.72
C LEU A 21 13.76 -18.41 -5.54
N LYS A 22 14.74 -18.80 -4.69
CA LYS A 22 15.18 -17.94 -3.60
C LYS A 22 15.83 -16.67 -4.13
N ASN A 23 15.23 -15.53 -3.82
CA ASN A 23 15.89 -14.25 -3.96
C ASN A 23 16.96 -14.09 -2.86
N LYS A 24 18.03 -13.32 -3.11
CA LYS A 24 19.12 -13.08 -2.14
C LYS A 24 18.64 -12.44 -0.82
N ASN A 25 17.43 -11.87 -0.81
CA ASN A 25 16.81 -11.19 0.32
C ASN A 25 15.53 -11.94 0.72
N ASN A 26 15.64 -13.19 1.15
CA ASN A 26 14.49 -13.95 1.64
C ASN A 26 14.16 -13.54 3.08
N LEU A 27 12.86 -13.52 3.37
CA LEU A 27 12.36 -13.43 4.74
C LEU A 27 12.89 -14.61 5.57
N ASP A 28 13.19 -14.37 6.83
CA ASP A 28 13.61 -15.43 7.75
C ASP A 28 12.49 -16.43 8.01
N ASN A 29 11.24 -15.97 7.99
CA ASN A 29 10.08 -16.85 8.19
C ASN A 29 8.95 -16.65 7.15
N PRO A 30 9.17 -17.01 5.88
CA PRO A 30 8.17 -16.86 4.81
C PRO A 30 6.93 -17.75 5.01
N TYR A 31 7.04 -18.81 5.82
CA TYR A 31 5.90 -19.65 6.19
C TYR A 31 4.89 -18.89 7.06
N LYS A 32 5.36 -18.09 8.03
CA LYS A 32 4.50 -17.30 8.91
C LYS A 32 3.68 -16.29 8.10
N GLU A 33 4.29 -15.62 7.14
CA GLU A 33 3.59 -14.69 6.25
C GLU A 33 2.51 -15.41 5.44
N PHE A 34 2.84 -16.56 4.85
CA PHE A 34 1.90 -17.36 4.07
C PHE A 34 0.73 -17.88 4.92
N PHE A 35 1.01 -18.35 6.14
CA PHE A 35 -0.02 -18.79 7.08
C PHE A 35 -0.98 -17.64 7.45
N THR A 36 -0.43 -16.47 7.79
CA THR A 36 -1.22 -15.27 8.10
C THR A 36 -2.06 -14.82 6.90
N LEU A 37 -1.54 -14.97 5.67
CA LEU A 37 -2.27 -14.67 4.45
C LEU A 37 -3.51 -15.55 4.30
N VAL A 38 -3.38 -16.86 4.54
CA VAL A 38 -4.50 -17.81 4.48
C VAL A 38 -5.55 -17.51 5.55
N GLN A 39 -5.13 -17.22 6.79
CA GLN A 39 -6.04 -16.80 7.85
C GLN A 39 -6.78 -15.50 7.49
N SER A 40 -6.09 -14.56 6.81
CA SER A 40 -6.69 -13.30 6.36
C SER A 40 -7.75 -13.49 5.27
N ALA A 41 -7.78 -14.62 4.59
CA ALA A 41 -8.84 -15.04 3.67
C ALA A 41 -10.07 -15.63 4.37
N GLY A 42 -10.03 -15.81 5.70
CA GLY A 42 -11.11 -16.43 6.47
C GLY A 42 -11.18 -17.95 6.33
N LEU A 43 -10.09 -18.59 5.94
CA LEU A 43 -9.99 -20.03 5.76
C LEU A 43 -9.50 -20.71 7.05
N GLU A 44 -10.02 -21.89 7.35
CA GLU A 44 -9.59 -22.70 8.48
C GLU A 44 -8.45 -23.64 8.05
N VAL A 45 -7.27 -23.47 8.65
CA VAL A 45 -6.11 -24.31 8.36
C VAL A 45 -6.20 -25.60 9.16
N ILE A 46 -6.56 -26.72 8.51
CA ILE A 46 -6.68 -28.04 9.17
C ILE A 46 -5.40 -28.87 9.11
N GLY A 47 -4.40 -28.44 8.34
CA GLY A 47 -3.09 -29.06 8.27
C GLY A 47 -2.13 -28.30 7.41
N SER A 48 -0.84 -28.58 7.59
CA SER A 48 0.21 -28.01 6.76
C SER A 48 1.31 -29.02 6.48
N ILE A 49 1.93 -28.90 5.31
CA ILE A 49 3.06 -29.71 4.90
C ILE A 49 4.17 -28.83 4.35
N MET A 50 5.38 -29.04 4.81
CA MET A 50 6.56 -28.34 4.32
C MET A 50 7.38 -29.26 3.44
N GLY A 51 7.99 -28.69 2.40
CA GLY A 51 8.92 -29.40 1.51
C GLY A 51 10.05 -28.52 1.03
N LYS A 52 11.19 -29.12 0.75
CA LYS A 52 12.33 -28.44 0.12
C LYS A 52 12.61 -29.12 -1.21
N GLN A 53 12.86 -28.34 -2.25
CA GLN A 53 13.25 -28.87 -3.56
C GLN A 53 14.14 -27.86 -4.30
N ASN A 54 15.02 -28.37 -5.17
CA ASN A 54 15.95 -27.50 -5.90
C ASN A 54 15.26 -26.74 -7.02
N LEU A 55 14.45 -27.44 -7.81
CA LEU A 55 13.75 -26.93 -9.00
C LEU A 55 12.28 -27.37 -8.97
N PRO A 56 11.34 -26.51 -9.43
CA PRO A 56 9.96 -26.92 -9.57
C PRO A 56 9.80 -27.98 -10.69
N SER A 57 8.95 -28.99 -10.45
CA SER A 57 8.59 -29.94 -11.49
C SER A 57 7.78 -29.25 -12.61
N THR A 58 8.10 -29.55 -13.86
CA THR A 58 7.40 -28.96 -15.01
C THR A 58 5.92 -29.36 -15.10
N SER A 59 5.58 -30.60 -14.70
CA SER A 59 4.24 -31.14 -14.82
C SER A 59 3.32 -30.82 -13.65
N ALA A 60 3.83 -30.86 -12.41
CA ALA A 60 3.02 -30.73 -11.21
C ALA A 60 3.60 -29.73 -10.18
N PHE A 61 4.66 -28.99 -10.53
CA PHE A 61 5.38 -28.06 -9.64
C PHE A 61 6.06 -28.77 -8.45
N ILE A 62 5.41 -29.74 -7.84
CA ILE A 62 5.82 -30.53 -6.67
C ILE A 62 6.49 -31.84 -7.14
N ASN A 63 7.53 -32.29 -6.44
CA ASN A 63 8.20 -33.54 -6.73
C ASN A 63 7.31 -34.77 -6.39
N SER A 64 7.45 -35.86 -7.12
CA SER A 64 6.59 -37.06 -7.05
C SER A 64 6.49 -37.64 -5.63
N GLY A 65 7.60 -37.75 -4.90
CA GLY A 65 7.58 -38.25 -3.52
C GLY A 65 6.70 -37.40 -2.59
N LYS A 66 6.81 -36.07 -2.70
CA LYS A 66 6.01 -35.16 -1.89
C LYS A 66 4.53 -35.16 -2.29
N ILE A 67 4.23 -35.37 -3.57
CA ILE A 67 2.84 -35.57 -4.05
C ILE A 67 2.17 -36.75 -3.37
N ILE A 68 2.87 -37.88 -3.16
CA ILE A 68 2.32 -39.07 -2.50
C ILE A 68 1.97 -38.74 -1.04
N GLU A 69 2.86 -38.06 -0.34
CA GLU A 69 2.65 -37.61 1.05
C GLU A 69 1.44 -36.68 1.17
N ILE A 70 1.36 -35.65 0.33
CA ILE A 70 0.24 -34.70 0.28
C ILE A 70 -1.07 -35.43 -0.01
N LYS A 71 -1.07 -36.37 -0.97
CA LYS A 71 -2.25 -37.15 -1.33
C LYS A 71 -2.76 -38.02 -0.18
N SER A 72 -1.86 -38.53 0.66
CA SER A 72 -2.23 -39.25 1.90
C SER A 72 -2.93 -38.32 2.89
N LEU A 73 -2.34 -37.13 3.14
CA LEU A 73 -2.95 -36.13 4.03
C LEU A 73 -4.30 -35.62 3.53
N VAL A 74 -4.44 -35.38 2.23
CA VAL A 74 -5.73 -34.96 1.63
C VAL A 74 -6.82 -36.03 1.84
N LYS A 75 -6.48 -37.31 1.78
CA LYS A 75 -7.43 -38.41 2.06
C LYS A 75 -7.83 -38.49 3.52
N GLU A 76 -6.88 -38.22 4.41
CA GLU A 76 -7.07 -38.26 5.87
C GLU A 76 -7.88 -37.07 6.36
N LEU A 77 -7.43 -35.85 6.02
CA LEU A 77 -7.99 -34.58 6.53
C LEU A 77 -9.22 -34.11 5.74
N LYS A 78 -9.38 -34.57 4.49
CA LYS A 78 -10.48 -34.18 3.58
C LYS A 78 -10.71 -32.67 3.51
N PRO A 79 -9.67 -31.87 3.17
CA PRO A 79 -9.78 -30.43 3.05
C PRO A 79 -10.73 -30.06 1.88
N ASP A 80 -11.39 -28.91 1.98
CA ASP A 80 -12.18 -28.36 0.88
C ASP A 80 -11.28 -27.83 -0.23
N LEU A 81 -10.09 -27.33 0.14
CA LEU A 81 -9.10 -26.81 -0.80
C LEU A 81 -7.66 -27.03 -0.33
N VAL A 82 -6.74 -27.03 -1.31
CA VAL A 82 -5.30 -27.09 -1.08
C VAL A 82 -4.67 -25.77 -1.55
N ILE A 83 -3.83 -25.17 -0.73
CA ILE A 83 -3.19 -23.88 -1.02
C ILE A 83 -1.68 -24.06 -1.11
N ILE A 84 -1.07 -23.49 -2.16
CA ILE A 84 0.37 -23.56 -2.42
C ILE A 84 0.97 -22.14 -2.36
N ASN A 85 2.11 -22.00 -1.67
CA ASN A 85 2.78 -20.72 -1.44
C ASN A 85 3.47 -20.11 -2.69
N HIS A 86 3.40 -20.74 -3.84
CA HIS A 86 3.97 -20.26 -5.10
C HIS A 86 2.90 -20.11 -6.17
N ALA A 87 3.19 -19.26 -7.17
CA ALA A 87 2.36 -19.16 -8.38
C ALA A 87 2.47 -20.43 -9.22
N LEU A 88 1.35 -20.96 -9.69
CA LEU A 88 1.27 -22.15 -10.51
C LEU A 88 0.90 -21.81 -11.96
N SER A 89 1.47 -22.55 -12.91
CA SER A 89 0.93 -22.54 -14.26
C SER A 89 -0.44 -23.25 -14.29
N ALA A 90 -1.27 -22.89 -15.27
CA ALA A 90 -2.58 -23.53 -15.45
C ALA A 90 -2.53 -25.06 -15.59
N SER A 91 -1.48 -25.58 -16.25
CA SER A 91 -1.26 -27.02 -16.38
C SER A 91 -0.90 -27.68 -15.06
N GLN A 92 -0.04 -27.03 -14.26
CA GLN A 92 0.39 -27.53 -12.94
C GLN A 92 -0.79 -27.59 -11.98
N ALA A 93 -1.56 -26.50 -11.86
CA ALA A 93 -2.75 -26.46 -11.01
C ALA A 93 -3.74 -27.57 -11.37
N ARG A 94 -4.08 -27.71 -12.65
CA ARG A 94 -4.99 -28.78 -13.13
C ARG A 94 -4.45 -30.19 -12.86
N ASN A 95 -3.16 -30.42 -13.05
CA ASN A 95 -2.56 -31.72 -12.78
C ASN A 95 -2.64 -32.08 -11.30
N LEU A 96 -2.40 -31.11 -10.43
CA LEU A 96 -2.53 -31.27 -8.97
C LEU A 96 -3.98 -31.53 -8.57
N GLU A 97 -4.97 -30.80 -9.12
CA GLU A 97 -6.39 -31.03 -8.88
C GLU A 97 -6.83 -32.45 -9.31
N LYS A 98 -6.35 -32.93 -10.46
CA LYS A 98 -6.60 -34.30 -10.89
C LYS A 98 -6.03 -35.37 -9.95
N ILE A 99 -4.84 -35.08 -9.37
CA ILE A 99 -4.15 -36.00 -8.45
C ILE A 99 -4.81 -35.99 -7.06
N PHE A 100 -5.12 -34.81 -6.54
CA PHE A 100 -5.68 -34.64 -5.19
C PHE A 100 -7.20 -34.79 -5.16
N LYS A 101 -7.88 -34.54 -6.27
CA LYS A 101 -9.36 -34.50 -6.43
C LYS A 101 -10.01 -33.44 -5.52
N VAL A 102 -9.28 -32.37 -5.23
CA VAL A 102 -9.66 -31.21 -4.44
C VAL A 102 -9.24 -29.97 -5.21
N ARG A 103 -9.93 -28.85 -5.05
CA ARG A 103 -9.54 -27.57 -5.63
C ARG A 103 -8.16 -27.16 -5.14
N VAL A 104 -7.29 -26.73 -6.07
CA VAL A 104 -5.94 -26.25 -5.76
C VAL A 104 -5.83 -24.79 -6.16
N ILE A 105 -5.54 -23.96 -5.20
CA ILE A 105 -5.28 -22.53 -5.42
C ILE A 105 -3.83 -22.17 -5.11
N ASP A 106 -3.30 -21.22 -5.82
CA ASP A 106 -1.96 -20.71 -5.62
C ASP A 106 -1.97 -19.39 -4.82
N LYS A 107 -0.77 -18.90 -4.42
CA LYS A 107 -0.61 -17.64 -3.68
C LYS A 107 -1.25 -16.46 -4.42
N THR A 108 -1.17 -16.43 -5.76
CA THR A 108 -1.73 -15.36 -6.59
C THR A 108 -3.26 -15.35 -6.53
N GLU A 109 -3.89 -16.51 -6.70
CA GLU A 109 -5.35 -16.64 -6.63
C GLU A 109 -5.86 -16.31 -5.22
N LEU A 110 -5.16 -16.79 -4.18
CA LEU A 110 -5.48 -16.44 -2.78
C LEU A 110 -5.47 -14.93 -2.52
N ILE A 111 -4.44 -14.23 -2.99
CA ILE A 111 -4.36 -12.76 -2.85
C ILE A 111 -5.52 -12.09 -3.60
N LEU A 112 -5.85 -12.55 -4.80
CA LEU A 112 -6.97 -12.03 -5.60
C LEU A 112 -8.31 -12.24 -4.89
N ASP A 113 -8.51 -13.38 -4.24
CA ASP A 113 -9.74 -13.69 -3.50
C ASP A 113 -9.85 -12.80 -2.23
N ILE A 114 -8.75 -12.58 -1.50
CA ILE A 114 -8.73 -11.63 -0.38
C ILE A 114 -9.10 -10.22 -0.87
N PHE A 115 -8.55 -9.80 -1.99
CA PHE A 115 -8.85 -8.47 -2.55
C PHE A 115 -10.30 -8.36 -3.01
N ALA A 116 -10.86 -9.42 -3.60
CA ALA A 116 -12.27 -9.45 -4.00
C ALA A 116 -13.22 -9.31 -2.80
N ALA A 117 -12.89 -9.96 -1.70
CA ALA A 117 -13.66 -9.87 -0.45
C ALA A 117 -13.58 -8.48 0.21
N ARG A 118 -12.45 -7.76 0.05
CA ARG A 118 -12.19 -6.49 0.74
C ARG A 118 -12.42 -5.23 -0.09
N ALA A 119 -12.53 -5.35 -1.41
CA ALA A 119 -12.81 -4.21 -2.27
C ALA A 119 -14.17 -3.59 -1.94
N SER A 120 -14.17 -2.40 -1.36
CA SER A 120 -15.38 -1.67 -0.98
C SER A 120 -15.75 -0.62 -2.03
N SER A 121 -14.75 0.08 -2.58
CA SER A 121 -14.98 1.14 -3.56
C SER A 121 -15.35 0.57 -4.93
N HIS A 122 -16.12 1.37 -5.70
CA HIS A 122 -16.45 0.99 -7.08
C HIS A 122 -15.20 0.78 -7.94
N ILE A 123 -14.17 1.61 -7.77
CA ILE A 123 -12.92 1.51 -8.53
C ILE A 123 -12.12 0.29 -8.10
N GLY A 124 -11.99 0.05 -6.79
CA GLY A 124 -11.34 -1.13 -6.24
C GLY A 124 -11.97 -2.43 -6.77
N LYS A 125 -13.30 -2.53 -6.78
CA LYS A 125 -14.02 -3.68 -7.36
C LYS A 125 -13.70 -3.89 -8.83
N LEU A 126 -13.67 -2.81 -9.64
CA LEU A 126 -13.30 -2.90 -11.06
C LEU A 126 -11.84 -3.30 -11.26
N GLN A 127 -10.93 -2.85 -10.39
CA GLN A 127 -9.51 -3.22 -10.44
C GLN A 127 -9.30 -4.70 -10.13
N VAL A 128 -9.95 -5.18 -9.05
CA VAL A 128 -9.87 -6.59 -8.66
C VAL A 128 -10.51 -7.49 -9.72
N GLU A 129 -11.69 -7.14 -10.23
CA GLU A 129 -12.33 -7.88 -11.33
C GLU A 129 -11.42 -7.94 -12.57
N LEU A 130 -10.75 -6.84 -12.91
CA LEU A 130 -9.79 -6.81 -14.01
C LEU A 130 -8.61 -7.75 -13.76
N ALA A 131 -8.05 -7.76 -12.54
CA ALA A 131 -6.94 -8.63 -12.16
C ALA A 131 -7.34 -10.11 -12.20
N GLN A 132 -8.51 -10.46 -11.65
CA GLN A 132 -9.06 -11.82 -11.69
C GLN A 132 -9.29 -12.31 -13.12
N LEU A 133 -9.86 -11.47 -14.00
CA LEU A 133 -10.08 -11.83 -15.40
C LEU A 133 -8.78 -11.98 -16.19
N ASN A 134 -7.78 -11.12 -15.92
CA ASN A 134 -6.45 -11.28 -16.53
C ASN A 134 -5.82 -12.61 -16.09
N HIS A 135 -5.85 -12.93 -14.79
CA HIS A 135 -5.34 -14.19 -14.25
C HIS A 135 -6.07 -15.39 -14.86
N LEU A 136 -7.40 -15.35 -14.90
CA LEU A 136 -8.22 -16.40 -15.53
C LEU A 136 -7.91 -16.55 -17.03
N SER A 137 -7.73 -15.45 -17.76
CA SER A 137 -7.38 -15.46 -19.17
C SER A 137 -6.06 -16.19 -19.44
N THR A 138 -5.04 -15.96 -18.60
CA THR A 138 -3.74 -16.66 -18.72
C THR A 138 -3.87 -18.16 -18.45
N ARG A 139 -4.75 -18.55 -17.55
CA ARG A 139 -5.05 -19.95 -17.23
C ARG A 139 -5.82 -20.67 -18.36
N LEU A 140 -6.74 -20.00 -19.01
CA LEU A 140 -7.48 -20.56 -20.15
C LEU A 140 -6.57 -20.83 -21.35
N ILE A 141 -5.65 -19.90 -21.68
CA ILE A 141 -4.76 -20.04 -22.86
C ILE A 141 -3.80 -21.21 -22.71
N ARG A 142 -3.18 -21.38 -21.55
CA ARG A 142 -2.15 -22.40 -21.31
C ARG A 142 -2.72 -23.77 -20.95
N GLY A 143 -3.98 -23.86 -20.56
CA GLY A 143 -4.59 -25.09 -20.10
C GLY A 143 -5.07 -26.05 -21.21
N TRP A 144 -5.19 -25.59 -22.46
CA TRP A 144 -5.89 -26.34 -23.53
C TRP A 144 -5.03 -26.66 -24.74
N THR A 145 -3.82 -26.15 -24.87
CA THR A 145 -2.90 -26.45 -25.98
C THR A 145 -2.54 -27.95 -26.11
N HIS A 146 -2.71 -28.72 -25.04
CA HIS A 146 -2.49 -30.17 -25.07
C HIS A 146 -3.67 -30.98 -25.58
N LEU A 147 -4.90 -30.48 -25.53
CA LEU A 147 -6.07 -31.16 -26.06
C LEU A 147 -6.20 -31.04 -27.58
N GLU A 148 -5.71 -29.96 -28.16
CA GLU A 148 -5.62 -29.75 -29.60
C GLU A 148 -4.70 -30.76 -30.29
N ARG A 149 -3.62 -31.21 -29.59
CA ARG A 149 -2.67 -32.19 -30.12
C ARG A 149 -3.16 -33.67 -30.06
N GLN A 150 -4.18 -33.97 -29.26
CA GLN A 150 -4.66 -35.36 -29.08
C GLN A 150 -5.75 -35.79 -30.06
N LYS A 151 -6.34 -34.90 -30.85
CA LYS A 151 -7.26 -35.21 -31.93
C LYS A 151 -6.76 -34.61 -33.23
N GLY A 152 -5.72 -35.24 -33.78
CA GLY A 152 -5.28 -35.01 -35.15
C GLY A 152 -6.33 -35.48 -36.13
N GLY A 153 -6.95 -34.56 -36.81
CA GLY A 153 -7.87 -34.77 -37.91
C GLY A 153 -8.15 -33.42 -38.57
N ILE A 154 -7.64 -33.25 -39.78
CA ILE A 154 -7.89 -32.05 -40.61
C ILE A 154 -9.43 -31.96 -40.80
N GLY A 155 -10.10 -31.01 -40.13
CA GLY A 155 -11.44 -30.58 -40.50
C GLY A 155 -12.60 -30.76 -39.53
N LEU A 156 -12.43 -31.27 -38.32
CA LEU A 156 -13.52 -31.40 -37.34
C LEU A 156 -13.27 -30.50 -36.10
N ARG A 157 -13.79 -29.28 -36.15
CA ARG A 157 -13.99 -28.44 -34.97
C ARG A 157 -15.01 -29.10 -34.04
N GLY A 158 -14.54 -29.63 -32.90
CA GLY A 158 -15.44 -30.21 -31.90
C GLY A 158 -16.21 -29.09 -31.14
N PRO A 159 -17.40 -29.38 -30.56
CA PRO A 159 -18.22 -28.40 -29.83
C PRO A 159 -17.50 -27.79 -28.64
N GLY A 160 -16.43 -28.41 -28.11
CA GLY A 160 -15.61 -27.85 -27.03
C GLY A 160 -14.66 -26.71 -27.45
N GLU A 161 -14.17 -26.72 -28.69
CA GLU A 161 -13.33 -25.62 -29.21
C GLU A 161 -14.11 -24.31 -29.38
N THR A 162 -15.37 -24.43 -29.88
CA THR A 162 -16.25 -23.28 -30.05
C THR A 162 -16.65 -22.65 -28.73
N GLN A 163 -16.81 -23.42 -27.67
CA GLN A 163 -17.16 -22.92 -26.34
C GLN A 163 -15.99 -22.12 -25.72
N LEU A 164 -14.77 -22.67 -25.81
CA LEU A 164 -13.56 -21.98 -25.34
C LEU A 164 -13.26 -20.65 -26.05
N GLU A 165 -13.38 -20.66 -27.37
CA GLU A 165 -13.21 -19.45 -28.17
C GLU A 165 -14.26 -18.41 -27.78
N THR A 166 -15.49 -18.85 -27.50
CA THR A 166 -16.56 -17.99 -27.04
C THR A 166 -16.27 -17.43 -25.66
N ASP A 167 -15.86 -18.26 -24.68
CA ASP A 167 -15.52 -17.84 -23.34
C ASP A 167 -14.34 -16.87 -23.35
N ARG A 168 -13.30 -17.16 -24.14
CA ARG A 168 -12.14 -16.29 -24.32
C ARG A 168 -12.53 -14.94 -24.91
N ARG A 169 -13.41 -14.92 -25.89
CA ARG A 169 -13.93 -13.68 -26.51
C ARG A 169 -14.72 -12.87 -25.51
N LEU A 170 -15.59 -13.51 -24.71
CA LEU A 170 -16.38 -12.83 -23.66
C LEU A 170 -15.49 -12.23 -22.59
N ILE A 171 -14.49 -12.97 -22.09
CA ILE A 171 -13.50 -12.46 -21.14
C ILE A 171 -12.73 -11.29 -21.74
N GLY A 172 -12.26 -11.40 -22.98
CA GLY A 172 -11.56 -10.31 -23.66
C GLY A 172 -12.40 -9.04 -23.82
N GLN A 173 -13.69 -9.20 -24.14
CA GLN A 173 -14.64 -8.09 -24.19
C GLN A 173 -14.86 -7.47 -22.83
N ARG A 174 -15.00 -8.29 -21.78
CA ARG A 174 -15.18 -7.81 -20.41
C ARG A 174 -13.93 -7.03 -19.92
N ILE A 175 -12.73 -7.56 -20.17
CA ILE A 175 -11.46 -6.86 -19.88
C ILE A 175 -11.39 -5.49 -20.57
N LYS A 176 -11.76 -5.42 -21.88
CA LYS A 176 -11.79 -4.16 -22.63
C LYS A 176 -12.78 -3.15 -22.01
N THR A 177 -13.96 -3.62 -21.62
CA THR A 177 -14.98 -2.79 -20.98
C THR A 177 -14.51 -2.26 -19.63
N LEU A 178 -13.91 -3.12 -18.79
CA LEU A 178 -13.35 -2.73 -17.49
C LEU A 178 -12.22 -1.71 -17.63
N LYS A 179 -11.28 -1.93 -18.55
CA LYS A 179 -10.21 -0.97 -18.84
C LYS A 179 -10.76 0.40 -19.24
N SER A 180 -11.81 0.43 -20.08
CA SER A 180 -12.45 1.69 -20.48
C SER A 180 -13.10 2.42 -19.29
N LYS A 181 -13.83 1.67 -18.42
CA LYS A 181 -14.44 2.24 -17.21
C LYS A 181 -13.38 2.78 -16.23
N LEU A 182 -12.32 2.01 -15.99
CA LEU A 182 -11.20 2.42 -15.14
C LEU A 182 -10.52 3.68 -15.69
N ASN A 183 -10.23 3.74 -16.98
CA ASN A 183 -9.62 4.92 -17.60
C ASN A 183 -10.46 6.19 -17.42
N LYS A 184 -11.81 6.09 -17.53
CA LYS A 184 -12.70 7.22 -17.27
C LYS A 184 -12.63 7.66 -15.80
N ALA A 185 -12.67 6.69 -14.87
CA ALA A 185 -12.56 6.97 -13.43
C ALA A 185 -11.23 7.61 -13.05
N TYR A 186 -10.11 7.17 -13.66
CA TYR A 186 -8.78 7.74 -13.44
C TYR A 186 -8.66 9.16 -13.95
N LYS A 187 -9.18 9.45 -15.15
CA LYS A 187 -9.21 10.84 -15.68
C LYS A 187 -9.95 11.76 -14.71
N GLN A 188 -11.10 11.32 -14.18
CA GLN A 188 -11.84 12.10 -13.20
C GLN A 188 -11.05 12.32 -11.90
N ARG A 189 -10.37 11.28 -11.40
CA ARG A 189 -9.48 11.42 -10.23
C ARG A 189 -8.33 12.39 -10.48
N GLN A 190 -7.68 12.33 -11.64
CA GLN A 190 -6.61 13.27 -12.02
C GLN A 190 -7.08 14.71 -12.02
N ILE A 191 -8.27 15.00 -12.57
CA ILE A 191 -8.87 16.34 -12.55
C ILE A 191 -9.08 16.79 -11.10
N ASN A 192 -9.62 15.92 -10.24
CA ASN A 192 -9.83 16.22 -8.83
C ASN A 192 -8.50 16.46 -8.08
N THR A 193 -7.46 15.67 -8.37
CA THR A 193 -6.12 15.83 -7.77
C THR A 193 -5.47 17.16 -8.23
N TYR A 194 -5.59 17.49 -9.50
CA TYR A 194 -5.12 18.79 -10.03
C TYR A 194 -5.83 19.97 -9.36
N ALA A 195 -7.15 19.89 -9.19
CA ALA A 195 -7.92 20.90 -8.46
C ALA A 195 -7.46 21.04 -6.99
N ARG A 196 -7.14 19.93 -6.31
CA ARG A 196 -6.59 19.93 -4.94
C ARG A 196 -5.20 20.58 -4.88
N LYS A 197 -4.31 20.28 -5.82
CA LYS A 197 -2.98 20.93 -5.93
C LYS A 197 -3.12 22.43 -6.17
N LYS A 198 -4.06 22.83 -7.03
CA LYS A 198 -4.35 24.26 -7.26
C LYS A 198 -4.90 24.94 -6.00
N GLY A 199 -5.62 24.20 -5.15
CA GLY A 199 -6.10 24.63 -3.81
C GLY A 199 -5.01 24.67 -2.73
N ARG A 200 -3.72 24.47 -3.06
CA ARG A 200 -2.56 24.55 -2.16
C ARG A 200 -2.56 23.57 -0.98
N SER A 201 -3.31 22.47 -1.08
CA SER A 201 -3.26 21.40 -0.07
C SER A 201 -2.03 20.53 -0.29
N LYS A 202 -1.25 20.29 0.78
CA LYS A 202 -0.13 19.33 0.77
C LYS A 202 -0.67 17.93 0.91
N ILE A 203 -0.06 16.95 0.22
CA ILE A 203 -0.50 15.55 0.21
C ILE A 203 0.58 14.68 0.87
N VAL A 204 0.20 13.98 1.93
CA VAL A 204 1.03 13.02 2.66
C VAL A 204 0.45 11.62 2.47
N SER A 205 1.20 10.71 1.86
CA SER A 205 0.72 9.34 1.63
C SER A 205 1.50 8.34 2.49
N LEU A 206 0.76 7.44 3.15
CA LEU A 206 1.34 6.37 3.95
C LEU A 206 1.62 5.17 3.06
N VAL A 207 2.84 4.66 3.11
CA VAL A 207 3.28 3.47 2.38
C VAL A 207 3.98 2.52 3.36
N GLY A 208 4.05 1.24 3.02
CA GLY A 208 4.73 0.25 3.84
C GLY A 208 4.12 -1.13 3.70
N TYR A 209 4.75 -2.09 4.34
CA TYR A 209 4.33 -3.49 4.30
C TYR A 209 2.95 -3.69 4.95
N THR A 210 2.26 -4.79 4.63
CA THR A 210 1.01 -5.16 5.31
C THR A 210 1.27 -5.31 6.81
N ASN A 211 0.29 -4.91 7.63
CA ASN A 211 0.37 -4.98 9.09
C ASN A 211 1.46 -4.11 9.77
N ALA A 212 2.10 -3.18 9.05
CA ALA A 212 3.06 -2.24 9.65
C ALA A 212 2.41 -1.15 10.52
N GLY A 213 1.08 -1.09 10.58
CA GLY A 213 0.33 -0.10 11.35
C GLY A 213 -0.03 1.17 10.60
N LYS A 214 -0.05 1.16 9.23
CA LYS A 214 -0.40 2.32 8.40
C LYS A 214 -1.77 2.89 8.73
N THR A 215 -2.82 2.07 8.73
CA THR A 215 -4.18 2.50 9.00
C THR A 215 -4.35 3.02 10.43
N SER A 216 -3.68 2.40 11.41
CA SER A 216 -3.66 2.87 12.80
C SER A 216 -3.00 4.24 12.92
N LEU A 217 -1.86 4.45 12.25
CA LEU A 217 -1.18 5.74 12.19
C LEU A 217 -2.04 6.78 11.46
N PHE A 218 -2.67 6.41 10.35
CA PHE A 218 -3.58 7.29 9.61
C PHE A 218 -4.74 7.76 10.50
N ASN A 219 -5.38 6.84 11.25
CA ASN A 219 -6.45 7.17 12.18
C ASN A 219 -5.98 8.17 13.24
N LEU A 220 -4.79 7.95 13.80
CA LEU A 220 -4.20 8.82 14.82
C LEU A 220 -3.88 10.23 14.27
N LEU A 221 -3.35 10.31 13.04
CA LEU A 221 -3.00 11.58 12.42
C LEU A 221 -4.23 12.38 11.99
N THR A 222 -5.32 11.71 11.63
CA THR A 222 -6.53 12.33 11.05
C THR A 222 -7.74 12.36 11.98
N ASN A 223 -7.61 11.84 13.21
CA ASN A 223 -8.70 11.66 14.18
C ASN A 223 -9.90 10.93 13.55
N SER A 224 -9.64 9.85 12.82
CA SER A 224 -10.66 9.05 12.15
C SER A 224 -10.69 7.62 12.69
N ASP A 225 -11.85 6.94 12.57
CA ASP A 225 -12.08 5.57 13.04
C ASP A 225 -12.20 4.61 11.85
N GLN A 226 -11.15 4.48 11.02
CA GLN A 226 -11.12 3.44 10.02
C GLN A 226 -10.85 2.09 10.67
N HIS A 227 -11.44 1.05 10.10
CA HIS A 227 -11.23 -0.31 10.58
C HIS A 227 -9.76 -0.71 10.41
N ALA A 228 -9.00 -0.63 11.49
CA ALA A 228 -7.66 -1.15 11.58
C ALA A 228 -7.75 -2.56 12.18
N ALA A 229 -7.40 -3.58 11.40
CA ALA A 229 -7.38 -4.96 11.85
C ALA A 229 -5.97 -5.52 11.76
N ASP A 230 -5.64 -6.42 12.67
CA ASP A 230 -4.39 -7.20 12.63
C ASP A 230 -4.49 -8.33 11.57
N GLN A 231 -4.76 -7.91 10.34
CA GLN A 231 -4.94 -8.77 9.17
C GLN A 231 -4.19 -8.19 7.97
N LEU A 232 -3.62 -9.06 7.13
CA LEU A 232 -2.98 -8.63 5.90
C LEU A 232 -4.02 -8.00 4.96
N PHE A 233 -3.66 -6.88 4.31
CA PHE A 233 -4.54 -6.11 3.41
C PHE A 233 -5.82 -5.58 4.09
N ALA A 234 -5.73 -5.12 5.35
CA ALA A 234 -6.86 -4.47 6.03
C ALA A 234 -7.40 -3.28 5.23
N THR A 235 -6.54 -2.52 4.57
CA THR A 235 -6.87 -1.43 3.65
C THR A 235 -6.55 -1.84 2.22
N LEU A 236 -7.57 -1.89 1.35
CA LEU A 236 -7.40 -2.13 -0.09
C LEU A 236 -7.68 -0.87 -0.90
N ASP A 237 -8.69 -0.11 -0.55
CA ASP A 237 -9.03 1.15 -1.20
C ASP A 237 -8.28 2.30 -0.54
N SER A 238 -7.67 3.18 -1.34
CA SER A 238 -7.04 4.38 -0.80
C SER A 238 -8.07 5.31 -0.18
N VAL A 239 -7.85 5.69 1.05
CA VAL A 239 -8.72 6.63 1.77
C VAL A 239 -7.96 7.90 2.05
N THR A 240 -8.56 9.03 1.66
CA THR A 240 -7.98 10.35 1.88
C THR A 240 -8.80 11.12 2.89
N ARG A 241 -8.14 11.73 3.87
CA ARG A 241 -8.74 12.64 4.86
C ARG A 241 -8.00 13.96 4.89
N LYS A 242 -8.77 15.02 5.07
CA LYS A 242 -8.26 16.38 5.20
C LYS A 242 -8.04 16.67 6.68
N ASN A 243 -6.85 17.11 7.03
CA ASN A 243 -6.55 17.70 8.31
C ASN A 243 -6.14 19.16 8.11
N HIS A 244 -6.41 20.01 9.08
CA HIS A 244 -6.00 21.41 9.04
C HIS A 244 -4.87 21.62 10.04
N ASP A 245 -3.71 21.96 9.53
CA ASP A 245 -2.57 22.36 10.34
C ASP A 245 -2.50 23.89 10.41
N PRO A 246 -2.33 24.48 11.60
CA PRO A 246 -2.26 25.93 11.74
C PRO A 246 -1.14 26.57 10.92
N LYS A 247 0.01 25.87 10.75
CA LYS A 247 1.20 26.38 10.09
C LYS A 247 1.23 26.10 8.58
N LEU A 248 0.77 24.93 8.18
CA LEU A 248 0.83 24.46 6.79
C LEU A 248 -0.49 24.62 6.05
N GLY A 249 -1.57 24.92 6.76
CA GLY A 249 -2.90 24.99 6.21
C GLY A 249 -3.51 23.60 6.01
N SER A 250 -4.02 23.29 4.83
CA SER A 250 -4.69 22.02 4.56
C SER A 250 -3.72 20.93 4.17
N ILE A 251 -3.64 19.88 4.97
CA ILE A 251 -2.89 18.65 4.68
C ILE A 251 -3.89 17.54 4.37
N LEU A 252 -3.64 16.79 3.30
CA LEU A 252 -4.39 15.61 2.91
C LEU A 252 -3.55 14.38 3.23
N PHE A 253 -3.99 13.59 4.19
CA PHE A 253 -3.41 12.28 4.47
C PHE A 253 -4.09 11.22 3.61
N SER A 254 -3.32 10.30 3.05
CA SER A 254 -3.84 9.19 2.25
C SER A 254 -3.29 7.86 2.79
N ASP A 255 -4.19 6.97 3.24
CA ASP A 255 -3.84 5.58 3.54
C ASP A 255 -3.87 4.75 2.26
N THR A 256 -2.88 3.89 2.07
CA THR A 256 -2.74 3.09 0.85
C THR A 256 -2.70 1.60 1.14
N VAL A 257 -2.82 0.81 0.08
CA VAL A 257 -2.71 -0.65 0.14
C VAL A 257 -1.35 -1.06 0.71
N GLY A 258 -1.35 -2.03 1.61
CA GLY A 258 -0.12 -2.62 2.13
C GLY A 258 0.58 -3.48 1.09
N PHE A 259 1.91 -3.43 1.07
CA PHE A 259 2.73 -4.31 0.24
C PHE A 259 2.92 -5.67 0.92
N ILE A 260 3.16 -6.69 0.11
CA ILE A 260 3.51 -8.05 0.54
C ILE A 260 4.60 -8.59 -0.40
N SER A 261 5.34 -9.60 0.06
CA SER A 261 6.34 -10.29 -0.77
C SER A 261 5.71 -10.91 -2.02
N ASP A 262 6.43 -10.86 -3.13
CA ASP A 262 6.05 -11.48 -4.41
C ASP A 262 4.64 -11.09 -4.89
N LEU A 263 4.29 -9.79 -4.79
CA LEU A 263 3.04 -9.29 -5.37
C LEU A 263 2.98 -9.63 -6.86
N PRO A 264 1.91 -10.29 -7.32
CA PRO A 264 1.74 -10.62 -8.73
C PRO A 264 1.79 -9.38 -9.62
N THR A 265 2.49 -9.49 -10.76
CA THR A 265 2.63 -8.38 -11.72
C THR A 265 1.30 -7.90 -12.29
N GLU A 266 0.33 -8.82 -12.43
CA GLU A 266 -1.04 -8.51 -12.85
C GLU A 266 -1.76 -7.62 -11.84
N LEU A 267 -1.50 -7.83 -10.54
CA LEU A 267 -2.02 -6.98 -9.47
C LEU A 267 -1.37 -5.60 -9.50
N ILE A 268 -0.05 -5.54 -9.58
CA ILE A 268 0.67 -4.25 -9.68
C ILE A 268 0.16 -3.45 -10.87
N ALA A 269 -0.05 -4.10 -12.03
CA ALA A 269 -0.58 -3.45 -13.23
C ALA A 269 -2.04 -2.97 -13.04
N SER A 270 -2.87 -3.73 -12.33
CA SER A 270 -4.27 -3.37 -12.07
C SER A 270 -4.40 -2.24 -11.05
N PHE A 271 -3.50 -2.20 -10.06
CA PHE A 271 -3.46 -1.15 -9.03
C PHE A 271 -2.55 0.03 -9.39
N LYS A 272 -1.92 0.01 -10.58
CA LYS A 272 -0.99 1.05 -11.03
C LYS A 272 -1.54 2.46 -10.79
N ALA A 273 -2.80 2.70 -11.11
CA ALA A 273 -3.36 4.04 -10.96
C ALA A 273 -3.66 4.43 -9.49
N THR A 274 -3.88 3.47 -8.60
CA THR A 274 -3.91 3.73 -7.16
C THR A 274 -2.50 4.04 -6.65
N LEU A 275 -1.50 3.34 -7.18
CA LEU A 275 -0.09 3.60 -6.91
C LEU A 275 0.39 4.91 -7.56
N ASP A 276 -0.17 5.30 -8.72
CA ASP A 276 0.09 6.59 -9.37
C ASP A 276 -0.37 7.79 -8.51
N GLU A 277 -1.31 7.59 -7.56
CA GLU A 277 -1.65 8.62 -6.56
C GLU A 277 -0.45 8.98 -5.67
N LEU A 278 0.46 8.03 -5.42
CA LEU A 278 1.70 8.26 -4.68
C LEU A 278 2.63 9.25 -5.40
N LEU A 279 2.63 9.27 -6.74
CA LEU A 279 3.39 10.23 -7.54
C LEU A 279 2.89 11.67 -7.36
N SER A 280 1.70 11.83 -6.80
CA SER A 280 1.12 13.15 -6.52
C SER A 280 1.39 13.62 -5.10
N ALA A 281 1.99 12.80 -4.25
CA ALA A 281 2.30 13.14 -2.87
C ALA A 281 3.46 14.15 -2.78
N ASP A 282 3.38 15.02 -1.78
CA ASP A 282 4.47 15.94 -1.41
C ASP A 282 5.42 15.27 -0.40
N LEU A 283 4.96 14.23 0.30
CA LEU A 283 5.73 13.44 1.26
C LEU A 283 5.19 12.02 1.34
N LEU A 284 6.07 11.03 1.41
CA LEU A 284 5.73 9.65 1.73
C LEU A 284 6.16 9.32 3.17
N LEU A 285 5.24 8.76 3.95
CA LEU A 285 5.52 8.16 5.24
C LEU A 285 5.70 6.66 5.04
N HIS A 286 6.94 6.18 5.04
CA HIS A 286 7.23 4.75 4.96
C HIS A 286 7.15 4.13 6.34
N VAL A 287 6.00 3.53 6.66
CA VAL A 287 5.73 2.89 7.95
C VAL A 287 6.33 1.50 7.97
N ILE A 288 7.21 1.25 8.95
CA ILE A 288 8.01 0.03 9.10
C ILE A 288 7.73 -0.56 10.48
N ASP A 289 7.36 -1.83 10.54
CA ASP A 289 7.20 -2.58 11.78
C ASP A 289 8.55 -3.08 12.26
N ILE A 290 9.11 -2.44 13.29
CA ILE A 290 10.43 -2.83 13.81
C ILE A 290 10.39 -4.04 14.73
N ALA A 291 9.19 -4.45 15.19
CA ALA A 291 9.04 -5.68 15.97
C ALA A 291 9.22 -6.93 15.11
N ASP A 292 9.08 -6.79 13.79
CA ASP A 292 9.28 -7.85 12.84
C ASP A 292 10.79 -8.09 12.62
N GLU A 293 11.23 -9.35 12.66
CA GLU A 293 12.63 -9.73 12.47
C GLU A 293 13.11 -9.40 11.05
N ASP A 294 12.22 -9.54 10.06
CA ASP A 294 12.45 -9.31 8.63
C ASP A 294 12.21 -7.85 8.20
N TYR A 295 12.18 -6.87 9.11
CA TYR A 295 11.78 -5.51 8.77
C TYR A 295 12.66 -4.84 7.69
N LYS A 296 13.97 -5.17 7.65
CA LYS A 296 14.92 -4.62 6.66
C LYS A 296 14.65 -5.14 5.26
N GLU A 297 14.36 -6.44 5.15
CA GLU A 297 14.01 -7.11 3.90
C GLU A 297 12.68 -6.56 3.36
N LYS A 298 11.70 -6.38 4.25
CA LYS A 298 10.40 -5.78 3.94
C LYS A 298 10.54 -4.32 3.51
N GLU A 299 11.37 -3.54 4.19
CA GLU A 299 11.72 -2.17 3.79
C GLU A 299 12.33 -2.15 2.38
N TYR A 300 13.27 -3.05 2.10
CA TYR A 300 13.90 -3.16 0.80
C TYR A 300 12.89 -3.48 -0.31
N GLU A 301 11.98 -4.44 -0.11
CA GLU A 301 10.95 -4.81 -1.10
C GLU A 301 9.99 -3.64 -1.36
N VAL A 302 9.57 -2.91 -0.33
CA VAL A 302 8.75 -1.70 -0.51
C VAL A 302 9.49 -0.66 -1.35
N ASN A 303 10.75 -0.37 -1.03
CA ASN A 303 11.58 0.58 -1.76
C ASN A 303 11.79 0.17 -3.23
N LYS A 304 11.92 -1.12 -3.50
CA LYS A 304 12.01 -1.67 -4.87
C LYS A 304 10.72 -1.41 -5.66
N ILE A 305 9.55 -1.62 -5.03
CA ILE A 305 8.26 -1.33 -5.66
C ILE A 305 8.11 0.18 -5.91
N LEU A 306 8.42 1.04 -4.94
CA LEU A 306 8.36 2.49 -5.08
C LEU A 306 9.24 2.99 -6.25
N LYS A 307 10.45 2.47 -6.38
CA LYS A 307 11.34 2.74 -7.52
C LYS A 307 10.75 2.28 -8.85
N SER A 308 10.10 1.09 -8.88
CA SER A 308 9.48 0.54 -10.10
C SER A 308 8.29 1.36 -10.61
N ILE A 309 7.61 2.07 -9.71
CA ILE A 309 6.50 3.00 -10.01
C ILE A 309 7.03 4.35 -10.53
N GLY A 310 8.32 4.64 -10.32
CA GLY A 310 8.95 5.88 -10.77
C GLY A 310 9.07 6.96 -9.69
N ILE A 311 8.89 6.62 -8.41
CA ILE A 311 9.12 7.54 -7.29
C ILE A 311 10.63 7.71 -7.10
N LYS A 312 11.16 8.91 -7.41
CA LYS A 312 12.59 9.25 -7.32
C LYS A 312 12.84 10.52 -6.53
N GLU A 313 11.97 11.52 -6.61
CA GLU A 313 12.18 12.88 -6.11
C GLU A 313 11.30 13.22 -4.90
N ILE A 314 10.29 12.38 -4.62
CA ILE A 314 9.39 12.62 -3.49
C ILE A 314 10.15 12.27 -2.19
N PRO A 315 10.20 13.18 -1.21
CA PRO A 315 10.83 12.89 0.08
C PRO A 315 10.13 11.73 0.77
N ILE A 316 10.92 10.84 1.40
CA ILE A 316 10.44 9.68 2.14
C ILE A 316 10.90 9.81 3.59
N LEU A 317 9.96 9.91 4.52
CA LEU A 317 10.22 9.85 5.95
C LEU A 317 9.96 8.42 6.43
N ARG A 318 11.01 7.76 6.95
CA ARG A 318 10.90 6.43 7.53
C ARG A 318 10.29 6.52 8.93
N VAL A 319 9.18 5.83 9.12
CA VAL A 319 8.44 5.82 10.37
C VAL A 319 8.58 4.43 11.00
N MET A 320 9.48 4.31 11.97
CA MET A 320 9.80 3.08 12.67
C MET A 320 8.74 2.86 13.76
N ASN A 321 7.69 2.08 13.43
CA ASN A 321 6.54 1.85 14.29
C ASN A 321 6.69 0.60 15.17
N LYS A 322 5.88 0.51 16.22
CA LYS A 322 5.85 -0.56 17.23
C LYS A 322 7.12 -0.63 18.09
N CYS A 323 7.71 0.54 18.39
CA CYS A 323 8.88 0.62 19.27
C CYS A 323 8.59 0.17 20.71
N ASP A 324 7.30 0.10 21.11
CA ASP A 324 6.84 -0.48 22.37
C ASP A 324 7.13 -1.99 22.49
N MET A 325 7.34 -2.68 21.38
CA MET A 325 7.65 -4.12 21.38
C MET A 325 9.16 -4.44 21.39
N LYS A 326 10.01 -3.42 21.31
CA LYS A 326 11.47 -3.53 21.44
C LYS A 326 11.95 -2.61 22.55
N GLU A 327 12.87 -3.07 23.40
CA GLU A 327 13.55 -2.22 24.39
C GLU A 327 14.46 -1.23 23.67
N ILE A 328 13.88 -0.12 23.22
CA ILE A 328 14.63 1.00 22.62
C ILE A 328 14.71 2.11 23.67
N GLU A 329 15.91 2.30 24.24
CA GLU A 329 16.17 3.41 25.12
C GLU A 329 15.95 4.74 24.35
N ASN A 330 14.95 5.52 24.76
CA ASN A 330 14.62 6.85 24.24
C ASN A 330 14.46 6.93 22.71
N PRO A 331 13.32 6.52 22.15
CA PRO A 331 13.05 6.59 20.71
C PRO A 331 13.27 7.99 20.12
N SER A 332 12.97 9.04 20.89
CA SER A 332 13.12 10.45 20.47
C SER A 332 14.56 10.88 20.22
N LEU A 333 15.55 10.23 20.82
CA LEU A 333 16.97 10.54 20.65
C LEU A 333 17.58 9.92 19.38
N ASN A 334 16.90 8.93 18.82
CA ASN A 334 17.34 8.22 17.60
C ASN A 334 16.78 8.82 16.31
N ASN A 335 16.06 9.94 16.38
CA ASN A 335 15.50 10.59 15.21
C ASN A 335 16.60 11.24 14.38
N ALA A 336 16.80 10.74 13.17
CA ALA A 336 17.59 11.41 12.13
C ALA A 336 16.63 12.26 11.26
N SER A 337 17.18 13.08 10.37
CA SER A 337 16.39 13.94 9.49
C SER A 337 15.31 13.21 8.66
N ASP A 338 15.51 11.92 8.43
CA ASP A 338 14.67 11.06 7.59
C ASP A 338 14.07 9.85 8.33
N ILE A 339 14.21 9.77 9.67
CA ILE A 339 13.74 8.66 10.50
C ILE A 339 13.02 9.19 11.74
N CYS A 340 11.81 8.67 11.99
CA CYS A 340 11.07 8.87 13.23
C CYS A 340 10.72 7.54 13.87
N TRP A 341 10.96 7.41 15.17
CA TRP A 341 10.59 6.24 15.96
C TRP A 341 9.30 6.51 16.71
N ILE A 342 8.32 5.62 16.56
CA ILE A 342 7.00 5.79 17.16
C ILE A 342 6.43 4.50 17.71
N SER A 343 5.50 4.63 18.65
CA SER A 343 4.48 3.61 18.94
C SER A 343 3.10 4.23 18.73
N VAL A 344 2.37 3.74 17.75
CA VAL A 344 0.98 4.16 17.53
C VAL A 344 0.10 3.70 18.68
N LYS A 345 0.40 2.54 19.29
CA LYS A 345 -0.34 1.96 20.41
C LYS A 345 -0.21 2.84 21.66
N ASP A 346 1.01 3.22 22.04
CA ASP A 346 1.29 4.02 23.23
C ASP A 346 1.31 5.52 22.94
N GLN A 347 1.11 5.92 21.68
CA GLN A 347 1.13 7.30 21.18
C GLN A 347 2.46 8.03 21.44
N THR A 348 3.57 7.30 21.57
CA THR A 348 4.89 7.85 21.74
C THR A 348 5.51 8.28 20.41
N GLY A 349 6.32 9.35 20.37
CA GLY A 349 6.99 9.86 19.17
C GLY A 349 6.08 10.56 18.16
N ILE A 350 4.77 10.71 18.44
CA ILE A 350 3.80 11.30 17.50
C ILE A 350 4.00 12.82 17.34
N VAL A 351 4.38 13.49 18.40
CA VAL A 351 4.67 14.94 18.37
C VAL A 351 5.88 15.22 17.48
N GLU A 352 6.92 14.40 17.63
CA GLU A 352 8.15 14.47 16.85
C GLU A 352 7.88 14.17 15.37
N LEU A 353 7.05 13.13 15.10
CA LEU A 353 6.61 12.80 13.75
C LEU A 353 5.89 13.99 13.09
N ARG A 354 4.96 14.63 13.79
CA ARG A 354 4.27 15.83 13.27
C ARG A 354 5.26 16.96 12.97
N ARG A 355 6.22 17.22 13.85
CA ARG A 355 7.26 18.23 13.61
C ARG A 355 8.12 17.91 12.39
N SER A 356 8.48 16.64 12.19
CA SER A 356 9.25 16.22 11.01
C SER A 356 8.43 16.36 9.72
N ILE A 357 7.15 16.03 9.73
CA ILE A 357 6.23 16.26 8.62
C ILE A 357 6.16 17.75 8.28
N ASP A 358 5.95 18.60 9.30
CA ASP A 358 5.88 20.06 9.14
C ASP A 358 7.18 20.61 8.56
N GLY A 359 8.32 20.17 9.08
CA GLY A 359 9.64 20.59 8.61
C GLY A 359 9.88 20.27 7.14
N ILE A 360 9.53 19.05 6.71
CA ILE A 360 9.71 18.61 5.31
C ILE A 360 8.73 19.34 4.39
N LEU A 361 7.46 19.43 4.76
CA LEU A 361 6.43 20.04 3.92
C LEU A 361 6.52 21.56 3.80
N SER A 362 7.12 22.21 4.78
CA SER A 362 7.31 23.67 4.79
C SER A 362 8.54 24.13 4.00
N GLY A 363 9.38 23.21 3.52
CA GLY A 363 10.65 23.56 2.89
C GLY A 363 11.67 24.12 3.90
N GLY A 364 11.45 23.87 5.19
CA GLY A 364 12.16 24.46 6.32
C GLY A 364 11.25 25.40 7.13
N ILE A 365 11.65 25.66 8.35
CA ILE A 365 10.96 26.62 9.23
C ILE A 365 11.81 27.87 9.32
N TYR A 366 11.20 29.00 9.01
CA TYR A 366 11.78 30.33 9.31
C TYR A 366 11.33 30.78 10.70
N GLU A 367 12.28 31.11 11.53
CA GLU A 367 12.04 31.71 12.82
C GLU A 367 12.83 33.03 12.88
N GLY A 368 12.13 34.14 12.90
CA GLY A 368 12.74 35.44 12.85
C GLY A 368 11.74 36.59 12.72
N TRP A 369 12.27 37.79 12.62
CA TRP A 369 11.47 39.01 12.52
C TRP A 369 11.11 39.32 11.08
N ILE A 370 9.83 39.68 10.87
CA ILE A 370 9.34 40.26 9.62
C ILE A 370 8.73 41.64 9.89
N SER A 371 8.90 42.55 8.98
CA SER A 371 8.26 43.85 8.95
C SER A 371 7.04 43.84 8.10
N ILE A 372 5.92 44.33 8.59
CA ILE A 372 4.61 44.37 7.91
C ILE A 372 4.13 45.83 7.94
N GLU A 373 3.91 46.43 6.75
CA GLU A 373 3.33 47.74 6.64
C GLU A 373 1.88 47.81 7.19
N SER A 374 1.52 48.93 7.81
CA SER A 374 0.18 49.13 8.44
C SER A 374 -0.99 48.87 7.49
N ARG A 375 -0.81 49.11 6.17
CA ARG A 375 -1.84 48.87 5.14
C ARG A 375 -2.18 47.40 4.94
N LEU A 376 -1.30 46.49 5.41
CA LEU A 376 -1.43 45.03 5.21
C LEU A 376 -2.09 44.36 6.44
N GLY A 377 -3.11 44.98 7.04
CA GLY A 377 -3.84 44.44 8.20
C GLY A 377 -4.40 43.04 8.00
N LYS A 378 -4.72 42.66 6.75
CA LYS A 378 -5.17 41.32 6.43
C LYS A 378 -4.07 40.26 6.60
N VAL A 379 -2.82 40.58 6.17
CA VAL A 379 -1.65 39.69 6.35
C VAL A 379 -1.41 39.45 7.83
N ARG A 380 -1.48 40.50 8.64
CA ARG A 380 -1.36 40.38 10.09
C ARG A 380 -2.44 39.51 10.71
N SER A 381 -3.72 39.72 10.31
CA SER A 381 -4.85 38.91 10.79
C SER A 381 -4.69 37.44 10.40
N ASP A 382 -4.23 37.15 9.18
CA ASP A 382 -3.99 35.79 8.71
C ASP A 382 -2.88 35.11 9.53
N LEU A 383 -1.79 35.81 9.84
CA LEU A 383 -0.69 35.30 10.68
C LEU A 383 -1.14 35.03 12.13
N TYR A 384 -2.01 35.87 12.69
CA TYR A 384 -2.61 35.64 14.01
C TYR A 384 -3.53 34.40 14.00
N ASN A 385 -4.36 34.28 12.98
CA ASN A 385 -5.27 33.12 12.84
C ASN A 385 -4.50 31.81 12.65
N MET A 386 -3.29 31.85 12.07
CA MET A 386 -2.39 30.72 11.91
C MET A 386 -1.59 30.41 13.19
N GLY A 387 -1.62 31.29 14.22
CA GLY A 387 -0.84 31.12 15.45
C GLY A 387 0.68 31.20 15.24
N CYS A 388 1.12 31.85 14.17
CA CYS A 388 2.53 31.90 13.76
C CYS A 388 3.31 33.04 14.45
N ILE A 389 2.62 34.01 15.05
CA ILE A 389 3.26 35.18 15.74
C ILE A 389 3.58 34.78 17.17
N LYS A 390 4.86 34.86 17.54
CA LYS A 390 5.34 34.66 18.93
C LYS A 390 5.44 35.96 19.70
N GLU A 391 5.89 37.03 19.04
CA GLU A 391 6.09 38.36 19.62
C GLU A 391 5.77 39.44 18.59
N GLU A 392 5.28 40.58 19.01
CA GLU A 392 4.96 41.71 18.15
C GLU A 392 5.43 43.00 18.77
N LYS A 393 6.04 43.88 17.96
CA LYS A 393 6.45 45.24 18.33
C LYS A 393 5.92 46.23 17.28
N SER A 394 5.49 47.39 17.70
CA SER A 394 5.09 48.47 16.80
C SER A 394 6.21 49.46 16.67
N SER A 395 6.64 49.76 15.45
CA SER A 395 7.63 50.79 15.17
C SER A 395 6.97 52.18 15.14
N SER A 396 7.74 53.23 15.45
CA SER A 396 7.33 54.64 15.39
C SER A 396 6.81 55.07 14.02
N ASN A 397 7.19 54.37 12.95
CA ASN A 397 6.77 54.64 11.57
C ASN A 397 5.48 53.97 11.18
N GLY A 398 4.76 53.32 12.10
CA GLY A 398 3.51 52.63 11.85
C GLY A 398 3.70 51.23 11.24
N THR A 399 4.93 50.76 11.02
CA THR A 399 5.20 49.37 10.64
C THR A 399 5.12 48.43 11.84
N ILE A 400 4.66 47.23 11.62
CA ILE A 400 4.55 46.20 12.64
C ILE A 400 5.69 45.21 12.45
N LEU A 401 6.50 45.01 13.49
CA LEU A 401 7.52 43.98 13.55
C LEU A 401 6.94 42.76 14.25
N ALA A 402 6.86 41.66 13.57
CA ALA A 402 6.35 40.42 14.11
C ALA A 402 7.45 39.35 14.13
N PHE A 403 7.70 38.75 15.29
CA PHE A 403 8.56 37.57 15.41
C PHE A 403 7.71 36.33 15.06
N VAL A 404 8.01 35.72 13.92
CA VAL A 404 7.21 34.66 13.37
C VAL A 404 7.96 33.33 13.37
N ASN A 405 7.19 32.25 13.56
CA ASN A 405 7.63 30.89 13.33
C ASN A 405 6.73 30.31 12.23
N ILE A 406 7.25 30.30 10.98
CA ILE A 406 6.45 30.04 9.78
C ILE A 406 7.23 29.16 8.79
N GLY A 407 6.53 28.35 8.02
CA GLY A 407 7.15 27.57 6.94
C GLY A 407 7.75 28.46 5.84
N GLN A 408 8.92 28.08 5.31
CA GLN A 408 9.66 28.84 4.29
C GLN A 408 8.79 29.14 3.06
N ASP A 409 7.96 28.18 2.63
CA ASP A 409 7.03 28.39 1.51
C ASP A 409 5.98 29.47 1.79
N GLN A 410 5.55 29.59 3.04
CA GLN A 410 4.61 30.65 3.45
C GLN A 410 5.31 31.99 3.59
N LEU A 411 6.53 32.00 4.13
CA LEU A 411 7.35 33.19 4.19
C LEU A 411 7.58 33.78 2.80
N ASN A 412 8.00 32.96 1.83
CA ASN A 412 8.21 33.40 0.47
C ASN A 412 6.95 34.06 -0.14
N ARG A 413 5.78 33.50 0.13
CA ARG A 413 4.48 34.09 -0.31
C ARG A 413 4.15 35.41 0.38
N LEU A 414 4.55 35.57 1.63
CA LEU A 414 4.39 36.86 2.35
C LEU A 414 5.30 37.90 1.77
N LEU A 415 6.52 37.51 1.42
CA LEU A 415 7.51 38.40 0.79
C LEU A 415 7.12 38.80 -0.65
N ASP A 416 6.28 38.04 -1.32
CA ASP A 416 5.68 38.43 -2.62
C ASP A 416 4.72 39.63 -2.50
N ASN A 417 4.26 39.99 -1.28
CA ASN A 417 3.47 41.17 -1.07
C ASN A 417 4.39 42.38 -0.85
N GLU A 418 4.21 43.41 -1.67
CA GLU A 418 4.87 44.70 -1.45
C GLU A 418 4.51 45.26 -0.07
N GLY A 419 5.51 45.43 0.80
CA GLY A 419 5.37 45.93 2.16
C GLY A 419 5.53 44.86 3.25
N VAL A 420 5.99 43.65 2.89
CA VAL A 420 6.51 42.65 3.84
C VAL A 420 8.00 42.46 3.57
N SER A 421 8.82 42.49 4.60
CA SER A 421 10.28 42.25 4.47
C SER A 421 10.82 41.50 5.70
N ILE A 422 11.94 40.79 5.49
CA ILE A 422 12.68 40.14 6.59
C ILE A 422 13.54 41.23 7.29
N GLU A 423 13.49 41.25 8.60
CA GLU A 423 14.33 42.13 9.40
C GLU A 423 15.41 41.35 10.16
N SER A 424 16.64 41.91 10.21
CA SER A 424 17.74 41.32 10.98
C SER A 424 17.61 41.68 12.46
N ASN A 425 18.03 40.75 13.35
CA ASN A 425 18.00 40.95 14.80
C ASN A 425 18.76 42.22 15.24
N ASP A 426 19.81 42.61 14.51
CA ASP A 426 20.65 43.79 14.84
C ASP A 426 19.92 45.14 14.73
N LYS A 427 18.83 45.21 13.96
CA LYS A 427 18.04 46.44 13.83
C LYS A 427 16.96 46.64 14.89
N ILE A 428 16.70 45.61 15.69
CA ILE A 428 15.60 45.60 16.65
C ILE A 428 16.00 46.04 18.02
N GLU A 429 17.28 45.97 18.37
CA GLU A 429 17.85 46.50 19.63
C GLU A 429 18.08 48.03 19.62
N LEU A 430 17.90 48.70 18.49
CA LEU A 430 18.18 50.12 18.30
C LEU A 430 16.94 51.04 18.25
N ASN A 431 15.74 50.51 18.49
CA ASN A 431 14.47 51.27 18.55
C ASN A 431 13.73 50.88 19.85
#